data_cd9b63010692a63bcee77fd44219a7f0
#
_entry.id   cd9b63010692a63bcee77fd44219a7f0
#
_cell.length_a   1.000
_cell.length_b   1.000
_cell.length_c   1.000
_cell.angle_alpha   90.00
_cell.angle_beta   90.00
_cell.angle_gamma   90.00
#
_symmetry.space_group_name_H-M   'P 1'
#
loop_
_entity.id
_entity.type
_entity.pdbx_description
1 polymer ?
#
loop_
_entity_poly.entity_id
_entity_poly.type
_entity_poly.pdbx_seq_one_letter_code
_entity_poly.pdbx_strand_id
1 'polypeptide(L)'
;MISSIRGEVLHIGTDHAVVEVSGFGLHVSATPRTLAGLRHGTEAKLHTSFVPRQDDAPLLFGFSEMAERVIFTTLVSISGIGPRMALAVLAVHTPNEVHQAIAESDTEAFTRVPGIGKKTAQRILLELAGKLVIDQPTPASGASDAAAQPEVALQVREALISLGWTERDARAAVEKLLAAEPELAHADVSTVLRQALRSLGGPR
;
A
#
# COMPACT_ATOMS: atom_id res chain seq x y z
N MET A 1 -12.53 8.65 -0.14
CA MET A 1 -12.07 7.36 -0.69
C MET A 1 -12.33 6.26 0.32
N ILE A 2 -12.83 5.08 -0.10
CA ILE A 2 -13.19 3.99 0.81
C ILE A 2 -11.96 3.08 0.94
N SER A 3 -11.26 3.12 2.09
CA SER A 3 -10.00 2.40 2.32
C SER A 3 -10.16 1.13 3.15
N SER A 4 -11.27 1.01 3.86
CA SER A 4 -11.68 -0.22 4.57
C SER A 4 -13.18 -0.21 4.75
N ILE A 5 -13.76 -1.40 4.89
CA ILE A 5 -15.14 -1.61 5.29
C ILE A 5 -15.18 -2.65 6.41
N ARG A 6 -16.19 -2.55 7.25
CA ARG A 6 -16.50 -3.53 8.29
C ARG A 6 -18.02 -3.70 8.35
N GLY A 7 -18.48 -4.94 8.32
CA GLY A 7 -19.90 -5.22 8.37
C GLY A 7 -20.23 -6.70 8.16
N GLU A 8 -21.50 -7.02 8.16
CA GLU A 8 -22.00 -8.38 8.00
C GLU A 8 -21.90 -8.85 6.54
N VAL A 9 -21.47 -10.07 6.32
CA VAL A 9 -21.39 -10.69 4.99
C VAL A 9 -22.76 -11.22 4.61
N LEU A 10 -23.45 -10.53 3.70
CA LEU A 10 -24.79 -10.90 3.22
C LEU A 10 -24.76 -11.92 2.08
N HIS A 11 -23.70 -11.97 1.29
CA HIS A 11 -23.56 -12.88 0.16
C HIS A 11 -22.09 -13.14 -0.17
N ILE A 12 -21.79 -14.36 -0.60
CA ILE A 12 -20.47 -14.75 -1.11
C ILE A 12 -20.68 -15.39 -2.48
N GLY A 13 -20.20 -14.71 -3.53
CA GLY A 13 -20.18 -15.21 -4.90
C GLY A 13 -18.82 -15.87 -5.26
N THR A 14 -18.61 -16.10 -6.55
CA THR A 14 -17.38 -16.70 -7.08
C THR A 14 -16.21 -15.69 -7.20
N ASP A 15 -16.53 -14.41 -7.38
CA ASP A 15 -15.58 -13.32 -7.63
C ASP A 15 -15.86 -12.06 -6.78
N HIS A 16 -16.90 -12.12 -5.94
CA HIS A 16 -17.30 -10.99 -5.10
C HIS A 16 -18.00 -11.45 -3.82
N ALA A 17 -18.08 -10.53 -2.87
CA ALA A 17 -18.99 -10.64 -1.73
C ALA A 17 -19.85 -9.39 -1.62
N VAL A 18 -20.98 -9.48 -0.93
CA VAL A 18 -21.81 -8.35 -0.50
C VAL A 18 -21.64 -8.20 1.00
N VAL A 19 -21.14 -7.04 1.42
CA VAL A 19 -20.94 -6.70 2.84
C VAL A 19 -21.87 -5.56 3.21
N GLU A 20 -22.68 -5.74 4.23
CA GLU A 20 -23.55 -4.70 4.75
C GLU A 20 -22.77 -3.70 5.62
N VAL A 21 -22.90 -2.44 5.28
CA VAL A 21 -22.31 -1.34 6.07
C VAL A 21 -23.41 -0.29 6.30
N SER A 22 -23.84 -0.16 7.53
CA SER A 22 -24.89 0.81 7.93
C SER A 22 -26.16 0.73 7.09
N GLY A 23 -26.64 -0.48 6.79
CA GLY A 23 -27.85 -0.74 6.00
C GLY A 23 -27.63 -0.76 4.48
N PHE A 24 -26.42 -0.56 4.00
CA PHE A 24 -26.09 -0.62 2.57
C PHE A 24 -25.31 -1.90 2.25
N GLY A 25 -25.79 -2.70 1.29
CA GLY A 25 -25.07 -3.84 0.76
C GLY A 25 -24.02 -3.39 -0.27
N LEU A 26 -22.75 -3.43 0.09
CA LEU A 26 -21.66 -3.07 -0.80
C LEU A 26 -21.16 -4.29 -1.56
N HIS A 27 -21.19 -4.21 -2.89
CA HIS A 27 -20.60 -5.23 -3.78
C HIS A 27 -19.09 -5.06 -3.82
N VAL A 28 -18.35 -6.06 -3.35
CA VAL A 28 -16.88 -6.03 -3.20
C VAL A 28 -16.27 -7.15 -4.02
N SER A 29 -15.56 -6.83 -5.09
CA SER A 29 -14.78 -7.81 -5.86
C SER A 29 -13.55 -8.23 -5.05
N ALA A 30 -13.28 -9.52 -4.98
CA ALA A 30 -12.18 -10.04 -4.17
C ALA A 30 -11.56 -11.30 -4.79
N THR A 31 -10.37 -11.66 -4.33
CA THR A 31 -9.70 -12.89 -4.74
C THR A 31 -10.41 -14.11 -4.15
N PRO A 32 -10.31 -15.30 -4.79
CA PRO A 32 -10.86 -16.53 -4.23
C PRO A 32 -10.37 -16.81 -2.79
N ARG A 33 -9.10 -16.45 -2.49
CA ARG A 33 -8.52 -16.59 -1.15
C ARG A 33 -9.23 -15.70 -0.13
N THR A 34 -9.45 -14.44 -0.45
CA THR A 34 -10.21 -13.52 0.41
C THR A 34 -11.64 -14.03 0.64
N LEU A 35 -12.31 -14.46 -0.45
CA LEU A 35 -13.69 -14.99 -0.36
C LEU A 35 -13.78 -16.26 0.48
N ALA A 36 -12.81 -17.17 0.38
CA ALA A 36 -12.76 -18.40 1.17
C ALA A 36 -12.62 -18.14 2.68
N GLY A 37 -12.07 -17.00 3.07
CA GLY A 37 -11.98 -16.56 4.47
C GLY A 37 -13.27 -15.99 5.04
N LEU A 38 -14.24 -15.63 4.19
CA LEU A 38 -15.52 -15.05 4.63
C LEU A 38 -16.54 -16.12 5.05
N ARG A 39 -17.49 -15.74 5.87
CA ARG A 39 -18.62 -16.57 6.30
C ARG A 39 -19.89 -15.73 6.20
N HIS A 40 -20.93 -16.29 5.57
CA HIS A 40 -22.26 -15.67 5.51
C HIS A 40 -22.81 -15.41 6.91
N GLY A 41 -23.42 -14.26 7.12
CA GLY A 41 -24.02 -13.86 8.40
C GLY A 41 -23.02 -13.49 9.48
N THR A 42 -21.70 -13.42 9.18
CA THR A 42 -20.71 -13.01 10.16
C THR A 42 -20.09 -11.67 9.79
N GLU A 43 -19.60 -10.95 10.79
CA GLU A 43 -18.89 -9.70 10.58
C GLU A 43 -17.53 -9.95 9.94
N ALA A 44 -17.21 -9.20 8.90
CA ALA A 44 -15.90 -9.18 8.26
C ALA A 44 -15.34 -7.76 8.15
N LYS A 45 -14.01 -7.63 8.24
CA LYS A 45 -13.28 -6.41 7.93
C LYS A 45 -12.44 -6.66 6.69
N LEU A 46 -12.61 -5.80 5.68
CA LEU A 46 -11.82 -5.85 4.46
C LEU A 46 -11.08 -4.52 4.25
N HIS A 47 -9.83 -4.61 3.82
CA HIS A 47 -9.11 -3.48 3.28
C HIS A 47 -9.58 -3.26 1.85
N THR A 48 -9.93 -2.02 1.48
CA THR A 48 -10.58 -1.78 0.20
C THR A 48 -9.83 -0.80 -0.69
N SER A 49 -10.00 -0.96 -1.99
CA SER A 49 -9.60 0.00 -3.02
C SER A 49 -10.80 0.36 -3.87
N PHE A 50 -11.17 1.64 -3.85
CA PHE A 50 -12.24 2.19 -4.67
C PHE A 50 -11.66 2.69 -5.99
N VAL A 51 -12.16 2.18 -7.09
CA VAL A 51 -11.72 2.55 -8.45
C VAL A 51 -12.88 3.24 -9.17
N PRO A 52 -12.81 4.57 -9.35
CA PRO A 52 -13.81 5.30 -10.11
C PRO A 52 -13.74 4.93 -11.60
N ARG A 53 -14.87 4.96 -12.28
CA ARG A 53 -14.97 4.79 -13.74
C ARG A 53 -15.76 5.95 -14.30
N GLN A 54 -15.39 6.47 -15.48
CA GLN A 54 -16.03 7.65 -16.07
C GLN A 54 -17.45 7.33 -16.56
N ASP A 55 -17.61 6.23 -17.27
CA ASP A 55 -18.86 5.90 -17.99
C ASP A 55 -19.54 4.64 -17.45
N ASP A 56 -19.18 4.17 -16.24
CA ASP A 56 -19.70 2.94 -15.67
C ASP A 56 -19.69 3.00 -14.14
N ALA A 57 -20.38 2.05 -13.50
CA ALA A 57 -20.43 1.96 -12.05
C ALA A 57 -19.00 1.83 -11.47
N PRO A 58 -18.67 2.55 -10.38
CA PRO A 58 -17.38 2.42 -9.73
C PRO A 58 -17.20 0.99 -9.20
N LEU A 59 -15.95 0.56 -9.12
CA LEU A 59 -15.62 -0.76 -8.60
C LEU A 59 -15.02 -0.62 -7.20
N LEU A 60 -15.43 -1.54 -6.31
CA LEU A 60 -14.85 -1.68 -4.98
C LEU A 60 -14.17 -3.05 -4.90
N PHE A 61 -12.87 -3.05 -4.63
CA PHE A 61 -12.07 -4.26 -4.42
C PHE A 61 -11.78 -4.44 -2.94
N GLY A 62 -11.82 -5.68 -2.45
CA GLY A 62 -11.60 -6.02 -1.05
C GLY A 62 -10.52 -7.06 -0.87
N PHE A 63 -9.75 -6.90 0.20
CA PHE A 63 -8.59 -7.71 0.54
C PHE A 63 -8.63 -8.05 2.04
N SER A 64 -8.20 -9.26 2.38
CA SER A 64 -8.07 -9.69 3.78
C SER A 64 -6.91 -8.97 4.49
N GLU A 65 -5.84 -8.68 3.74
CA GLU A 65 -4.62 -8.09 4.27
C GLU A 65 -4.31 -6.73 3.64
N MET A 66 -3.68 -5.85 4.42
CA MET A 66 -3.21 -4.54 3.93
C MET A 66 -2.16 -4.72 2.83
N ALA A 67 -1.28 -5.72 2.95
CA ALA A 67 -0.25 -6.00 1.95
C ALA A 67 -0.83 -6.29 0.56
N GLU A 68 -1.93 -7.07 0.49
CA GLU A 68 -2.64 -7.33 -0.77
C GLU A 68 -3.17 -6.03 -1.39
N ARG A 69 -3.75 -5.15 -0.56
CA ARG A 69 -4.25 -3.84 -1.00
C ARG A 69 -3.13 -2.94 -1.53
N VAL A 70 -1.98 -2.91 -0.86
CA VAL A 70 -0.81 -2.13 -1.29
C VAL A 70 -0.31 -2.62 -2.65
N ILE A 71 -0.11 -3.93 -2.81
CA ILE A 71 0.30 -4.52 -4.09
C ILE A 71 -0.73 -4.21 -5.19
N PHE A 72 -2.03 -4.36 -4.90
CA PHE A 72 -3.09 -4.05 -5.85
C PHE A 72 -3.02 -2.59 -6.34
N THR A 73 -2.94 -1.64 -5.41
CA THR A 73 -2.90 -0.21 -5.75
C THR A 73 -1.64 0.15 -6.54
N THR A 74 -0.51 -0.46 -6.20
CA THR A 74 0.74 -0.29 -6.94
C THR A 74 0.63 -0.85 -8.36
N LEU A 75 0.07 -2.06 -8.53
CA LEU A 75 -0.17 -2.65 -9.86
C LEU A 75 -1.08 -1.79 -10.72
N VAL A 76 -2.19 -1.28 -10.17
CA VAL A 76 -3.12 -0.41 -10.91
C VAL A 76 -2.48 0.92 -11.33
N SER A 77 -1.47 1.39 -10.61
CA SER A 77 -0.72 2.60 -10.99
C SER A 77 0.21 2.39 -12.21
N ILE A 78 0.44 1.13 -12.61
CA ILE A 78 1.29 0.80 -13.76
C ILE A 78 0.45 0.94 -15.04
N SER A 79 0.92 1.76 -15.98
CA SER A 79 0.22 1.96 -17.26
C SER A 79 0.04 0.63 -18.01
N GLY A 80 -1.20 0.34 -18.42
CA GLY A 80 -1.58 -0.89 -19.10
C GLY A 80 -1.99 -2.04 -18.18
N ILE A 81 -1.97 -1.84 -16.85
CA ILE A 81 -2.50 -2.80 -15.88
C ILE A 81 -3.81 -2.27 -15.30
N GLY A 82 -4.89 -2.91 -15.69
CA GLY A 82 -6.21 -2.59 -15.16
C GLY A 82 -6.50 -3.30 -13.83
N PRO A 83 -7.54 -2.86 -13.10
CA PRO A 83 -7.90 -3.43 -11.80
C PRO A 83 -8.19 -4.94 -11.85
N ARG A 84 -8.81 -5.44 -12.92
CA ARG A 84 -9.07 -6.88 -13.08
C ARG A 84 -7.77 -7.68 -13.23
N MET A 85 -6.79 -7.15 -13.96
CA MET A 85 -5.48 -7.79 -14.11
C MET A 85 -4.69 -7.77 -12.79
N ALA A 86 -4.73 -6.65 -12.06
CA ALA A 86 -4.12 -6.54 -10.73
C ALA A 86 -4.73 -7.54 -9.74
N LEU A 87 -6.07 -7.73 -9.77
CA LEU A 87 -6.74 -8.73 -8.95
C LEU A 87 -6.33 -10.16 -9.36
N ALA A 88 -6.17 -10.43 -10.66
CA ALA A 88 -5.72 -11.74 -11.16
C ALA A 88 -4.30 -12.07 -10.70
N VAL A 89 -3.39 -11.09 -10.60
CA VAL A 89 -2.06 -11.31 -10.01
C VAL A 89 -2.20 -11.79 -8.56
N LEU A 90 -3.01 -11.14 -7.76
CA LEU A 90 -3.24 -11.52 -6.36
C LEU A 90 -4.07 -12.80 -6.17
N ALA A 91 -4.82 -13.22 -7.19
CA ALA A 91 -5.49 -14.52 -7.19
C ALA A 91 -4.50 -15.68 -7.38
N VAL A 92 -3.41 -15.46 -8.14
CA VAL A 92 -2.36 -16.45 -8.42
C VAL A 92 -1.25 -16.41 -7.36
N HIS A 93 -0.86 -15.22 -6.91
CA HIS A 93 0.27 -15.00 -6.01
C HIS A 93 -0.16 -14.40 -4.67
N THR A 94 0.46 -14.90 -3.59
CA THR A 94 0.40 -14.25 -2.27
C THR A 94 1.29 -13.00 -2.25
N PRO A 95 1.12 -12.08 -1.30
CA PRO A 95 2.04 -10.96 -1.12
C PRO A 95 3.50 -11.39 -1.00
N ASN A 96 3.78 -12.46 -0.25
CA ASN A 96 5.14 -12.98 -0.08
C ASN A 96 5.73 -13.50 -1.40
N GLU A 97 4.94 -14.23 -2.21
CA GLU A 97 5.38 -14.71 -3.52
C GLU A 97 5.64 -13.54 -4.49
N VAL A 98 4.85 -12.47 -4.41
CA VAL A 98 5.12 -11.24 -5.19
C VAL A 98 6.44 -10.60 -4.76
N HIS A 99 6.68 -10.48 -3.46
CA HIS A 99 7.96 -9.94 -2.94
C HIS A 99 9.14 -10.82 -3.34
N GLN A 100 9.01 -12.14 -3.26
CA GLN A 100 10.04 -13.09 -3.68
C GLN A 100 10.33 -12.96 -5.18
N ALA A 101 9.30 -12.93 -6.02
CA ALA A 101 9.45 -12.76 -7.47
C ALA A 101 10.18 -11.46 -7.84
N ILE A 102 9.94 -10.38 -7.07
CA ILE A 102 10.66 -9.12 -7.25
C ILE A 102 12.13 -9.27 -6.85
N ALA A 103 12.42 -9.86 -5.69
CA ALA A 103 13.78 -10.03 -5.19
C ALA A 103 14.63 -10.92 -6.11
N GLU A 104 14.03 -11.96 -6.69
CA GLU A 104 14.67 -12.90 -7.61
C GLU A 104 14.64 -12.43 -9.08
N SER A 105 13.97 -11.30 -9.38
CA SER A 105 13.71 -10.80 -10.74
C SER A 105 13.02 -11.84 -11.63
N ASP A 106 12.14 -12.67 -11.02
CA ASP A 106 11.43 -13.76 -11.70
C ASP A 106 10.29 -13.23 -12.57
N THR A 107 10.58 -13.01 -13.85
CA THR A 107 9.59 -12.62 -14.86
C THR A 107 8.56 -13.73 -15.12
N GLU A 108 8.94 -15.01 -14.97
CA GLU A 108 8.07 -16.14 -15.28
C GLU A 108 6.94 -16.26 -14.28
N ALA A 109 7.14 -15.90 -13.02
CA ALA A 109 6.10 -15.85 -12.01
C ALA A 109 4.89 -15.06 -12.52
N PHE A 110 5.11 -13.85 -13.02
CA PHE A 110 4.01 -13.00 -13.51
C PHE A 110 3.41 -13.48 -14.83
N THR A 111 4.15 -14.20 -15.68
CA THR A 111 3.59 -14.75 -16.91
C THR A 111 2.63 -15.92 -16.69
N ARG A 112 2.62 -16.52 -15.49
CA ARG A 112 1.61 -17.53 -15.09
C ARG A 112 0.21 -16.94 -14.94
N VAL A 113 0.12 -15.61 -14.80
CA VAL A 113 -1.16 -14.92 -14.68
C VAL A 113 -1.79 -14.77 -16.06
N PRO A 114 -3.03 -15.25 -16.28
CA PRO A 114 -3.70 -15.10 -17.56
C PRO A 114 -3.79 -13.65 -18.00
N GLY A 115 -3.38 -13.38 -19.26
CA GLY A 115 -3.37 -12.04 -19.84
C GLY A 115 -2.08 -11.24 -19.60
N ILE A 116 -1.10 -11.79 -18.85
CA ILE A 116 0.21 -11.15 -18.65
C ILE A 116 1.26 -11.82 -19.54
N GLY A 117 1.69 -11.10 -20.59
CA GLY A 117 2.80 -11.51 -21.44
C GLY A 117 4.16 -11.04 -20.90
N LYS A 118 5.26 -11.55 -21.49
CA LYS A 118 6.65 -11.25 -21.08
C LYS A 118 6.94 -9.74 -20.91
N LYS A 119 6.50 -8.89 -21.86
CA LYS A 119 6.68 -7.43 -21.76
C LYS A 119 6.01 -6.82 -20.55
N THR A 120 4.76 -7.24 -20.28
CA THR A 120 3.99 -6.76 -19.12
C THR A 120 4.61 -7.25 -17.82
N ALA A 121 5.04 -8.52 -17.75
CA ALA A 121 5.71 -9.10 -16.60
C ALA A 121 7.02 -8.36 -16.25
N GLN A 122 7.86 -8.06 -17.24
CA GLN A 122 9.09 -7.27 -17.05
C GLN A 122 8.79 -5.87 -16.51
N ARG A 123 7.74 -5.23 -17.05
CA ARG A 123 7.30 -3.91 -16.58
C ARG A 123 6.79 -3.95 -15.14
N ILE A 124 6.00 -4.97 -14.80
CA ILE A 124 5.53 -5.20 -13.41
C ILE A 124 6.71 -5.30 -12.47
N LEU A 125 7.69 -6.15 -12.78
CA LEU A 125 8.89 -6.32 -11.95
C LEU A 125 9.63 -5.01 -11.74
N LEU A 126 9.89 -4.26 -12.81
CA LEU A 126 10.63 -2.99 -12.72
C LEU A 126 9.91 -1.96 -11.85
N GLU A 127 8.61 -1.80 -12.05
CA GLU A 127 7.79 -0.82 -11.32
C GLU A 127 7.56 -1.24 -9.86
N LEU A 128 7.34 -2.53 -9.59
CA LEU A 128 7.17 -3.03 -8.23
C LEU A 128 8.48 -2.97 -7.45
N ALA A 129 9.62 -3.30 -8.05
CA ALA A 129 10.93 -3.18 -7.41
C ALA A 129 11.21 -1.75 -6.96
N GLY A 130 10.84 -0.74 -7.77
CA GLY A 130 11.00 0.66 -7.42
C GLY A 130 10.06 1.17 -6.32
N LYS A 131 8.89 0.54 -6.14
CA LYS A 131 7.83 1.05 -5.25
C LYS A 131 7.65 0.23 -3.97
N LEU A 132 7.77 -1.11 -4.04
CA LEU A 132 7.54 -1.98 -2.88
C LEU A 132 8.76 -2.10 -1.96
N VAL A 133 9.97 -1.80 -2.42
CA VAL A 133 11.17 -1.74 -1.56
C VAL A 133 11.08 -0.58 -0.56
N ILE A 134 10.30 0.46 -0.89
CA ILE A 134 10.09 1.62 -0.01
C ILE A 134 9.08 1.32 1.10
N ASP A 135 8.16 0.36 0.88
CA ASP A 135 7.03 0.07 1.79
C ASP A 135 7.21 -1.18 2.66
N GLN A 136 8.40 -1.77 2.77
CA GLN A 136 8.61 -2.82 3.75
C GLN A 136 8.60 -2.20 5.16
N PRO A 137 7.57 -2.46 5.99
CA PRO A 137 7.72 -2.24 7.42
C PRO A 137 8.84 -3.19 7.87
N THR A 138 9.95 -2.65 8.31
CA THR A 138 10.98 -3.41 9.02
C THR A 138 10.25 -4.22 10.11
N PRO A 139 10.42 -5.56 10.20
CA PRO A 139 9.79 -6.32 11.26
C PRO A 139 10.22 -5.69 12.58
N ALA A 140 9.25 -5.35 13.41
CA ALA A 140 9.48 -4.87 14.76
C ALA A 140 10.17 -5.98 15.55
N SER A 141 11.47 -6.10 15.38
CA SER A 141 12.36 -6.84 16.27
C SER A 141 12.66 -5.96 17.46
N GLY A 142 12.34 -6.50 18.62
CA GLY A 142 12.36 -5.84 19.89
C GLY A 142 13.57 -4.94 20.18
N ALA A 143 13.25 -3.84 20.79
CA ALA A 143 14.01 -3.02 21.73
C ALA A 143 15.55 -3.02 21.61
N SER A 144 16.06 -1.96 21.00
CA SER A 144 17.33 -1.37 21.38
C SER A 144 17.23 0.13 21.07
N ASP A 145 17.39 0.97 22.08
CA ASP A 145 17.29 2.46 22.01
C ASP A 145 18.24 3.13 21.01
N ALA A 146 19.17 2.39 20.43
CA ALA A 146 20.12 2.90 19.44
C ALA A 146 19.62 2.91 17.98
N ALA A 147 18.49 2.23 17.67
CA ALA A 147 17.94 2.11 16.32
C ALA A 147 16.83 3.14 16.01
N ALA A 148 16.35 3.90 16.97
CA ALA A 148 15.25 4.86 16.81
C ALA A 148 15.65 6.13 16.01
N GLN A 149 16.90 6.52 16.01
CA GLN A 149 17.38 7.75 15.37
C GLN A 149 17.22 7.79 13.83
N PRO A 150 17.56 6.73 13.07
CA PRO A 150 17.37 6.74 11.62
C PRO A 150 15.89 6.65 11.20
N GLU A 151 15.03 6.08 12.04
CA GLU A 151 13.61 5.88 11.71
C GLU A 151 12.80 7.18 11.79
N VAL A 152 12.98 7.98 12.83
CA VAL A 152 12.32 9.30 12.97
C VAL A 152 12.73 10.24 11.83
N ALA A 153 14.03 10.29 11.51
CA ALA A 153 14.54 11.10 10.40
C ALA A 153 13.93 10.69 9.05
N LEU A 154 13.77 9.39 8.81
CA LEU A 154 13.16 8.86 7.59
C LEU A 154 11.69 9.24 7.50
N GLN A 155 10.92 9.01 8.56
CA GLN A 155 9.48 9.33 8.61
C GLN A 155 9.22 10.83 8.43
N VAL A 156 10.02 11.70 9.05
CA VAL A 156 9.90 13.16 8.88
C VAL A 156 10.24 13.59 7.45
N ARG A 157 11.24 12.99 6.82
CA ARG A 157 11.59 13.25 5.42
C ARG A 157 10.45 12.86 4.48
N GLU A 158 9.86 11.67 4.65
CA GLU A 158 8.71 11.21 3.87
C GLU A 158 7.49 12.12 4.05
N ALA A 159 7.23 12.56 5.28
CA ALA A 159 6.16 13.52 5.57
C ALA A 159 6.38 14.85 4.85
N LEU A 160 7.60 15.39 4.83
CA LEU A 160 7.92 16.62 4.11
C LEU A 160 7.74 16.46 2.59
N ILE A 161 8.14 15.32 2.01
CA ILE A 161 7.94 15.03 0.59
C ILE A 161 6.44 14.95 0.27
N SER A 162 5.64 14.33 1.12
CA SER A 162 4.18 14.25 0.95
C SER A 162 3.48 15.61 1.03
N LEU A 163 4.09 16.56 1.74
CA LEU A 163 3.65 17.96 1.84
C LEU A 163 4.13 18.84 0.67
N GLY A 164 4.83 18.27 -0.32
CA GLY A 164 5.23 18.95 -1.55
C GLY A 164 6.66 19.51 -1.58
N TRP A 165 7.49 19.19 -0.58
CA TRP A 165 8.91 19.54 -0.60
C TRP A 165 9.72 18.58 -1.47
N THR A 166 10.81 19.07 -2.08
CA THR A 166 11.70 18.17 -2.84
C THR A 166 12.47 17.24 -1.88
N GLU A 167 12.82 16.05 -2.34
CA GLU A 167 13.61 15.10 -1.53
C GLU A 167 14.90 15.71 -1.01
N ARG A 168 15.55 16.53 -1.84
CA ARG A 168 16.79 17.24 -1.49
C ARG A 168 16.57 18.24 -0.35
N ASP A 169 15.50 19.04 -0.41
CA ASP A 169 15.20 20.06 0.60
C ASP A 169 14.73 19.42 1.90
N ALA A 170 13.90 18.37 1.82
CA ALA A 170 13.45 17.59 2.96
C ALA A 170 14.62 16.95 3.71
N ARG A 171 15.56 16.33 2.98
CA ARG A 171 16.76 15.73 3.55
C ARG A 171 17.64 16.76 4.23
N ALA A 172 17.94 17.87 3.55
CA ALA A 172 18.80 18.93 4.08
C ALA A 172 18.20 19.58 5.35
N ALA A 173 16.88 19.76 5.39
CA ALA A 173 16.19 20.31 6.55
C ALA A 173 16.27 19.38 7.77
N VAL A 174 16.03 18.08 7.57
CA VAL A 174 16.09 17.08 8.66
C VAL A 174 17.51 16.92 9.17
N GLU A 175 18.51 16.81 8.29
CA GLU A 175 19.93 16.72 8.67
C GLU A 175 20.38 17.96 9.47
N LYS A 176 20.03 19.16 9.00
CA LYS A 176 20.36 20.41 9.67
C LYS A 176 19.71 20.53 11.05
N LEU A 177 18.43 20.12 11.15
CA LEU A 177 17.68 20.17 12.41
C LEU A 177 18.28 19.23 13.45
N LEU A 178 18.56 17.98 13.10
CA LEU A 178 19.11 16.97 14.00
C LEU A 178 20.59 17.28 14.37
N ALA A 179 21.33 17.97 13.51
CA ALA A 179 22.67 18.45 13.83
C ALA A 179 22.64 19.61 14.84
N ALA A 180 21.61 20.48 14.77
CA ALA A 180 21.45 21.61 15.69
C ALA A 180 20.85 21.20 17.05
N GLU A 181 19.95 20.22 17.05
CA GLU A 181 19.22 19.72 18.23
C GLU A 181 19.24 18.18 18.27
N PRO A 182 20.34 17.54 18.72
CA PRO A 182 20.47 16.07 18.71
C PRO A 182 19.40 15.33 19.53
N GLU A 183 18.87 15.97 20.56
CA GLU A 183 17.77 15.43 21.42
C GLU A 183 16.49 15.15 20.63
N LEU A 184 16.29 15.86 19.51
CA LEU A 184 15.13 15.62 18.65
C LEU A 184 15.17 14.27 17.92
N ALA A 185 16.31 13.62 17.86
CA ALA A 185 16.42 12.28 17.31
C ALA A 185 15.60 11.23 18.13
N HIS A 186 15.29 11.54 19.38
CA HIS A 186 14.48 10.73 20.28
C HIS A 186 13.07 11.29 20.50
N ALA A 187 12.75 12.43 19.89
CA ALA A 187 11.41 13.03 19.98
C ALA A 187 10.43 12.33 19.05
N ASP A 188 9.13 12.55 19.29
CA ASP A 188 8.10 12.05 18.40
C ASP A 188 8.14 12.73 17.02
N VAL A 189 7.75 12.00 16.00
CA VAL A 189 7.78 12.43 14.58
C VAL A 189 7.05 13.77 14.39
N SER A 190 5.94 14.00 15.11
CA SER A 190 5.13 15.22 14.97
C SER A 190 5.87 16.46 15.48
N THR A 191 6.68 16.32 16.51
CA THR A 191 7.50 17.40 17.06
C THR A 191 8.63 17.77 16.11
N VAL A 192 9.36 16.77 15.60
CA VAL A 192 10.44 16.95 14.65
C VAL A 192 9.93 17.55 13.32
N LEU A 193 8.80 17.03 12.81
CA LEU A 193 8.17 17.54 11.59
C LEU A 193 7.76 19.02 11.73
N ARG A 194 7.17 19.40 12.87
CA ARG A 194 6.77 20.78 13.13
C ARG A 194 7.96 21.73 13.14
N GLN A 195 9.08 21.32 13.71
CA GLN A 195 10.31 22.12 13.74
C GLN A 195 10.96 22.20 12.35
N ALA A 196 10.99 21.09 11.61
CA ALA A 196 11.48 21.08 10.23
C ALA A 196 10.67 22.00 9.33
N LEU A 197 9.34 22.01 9.44
CA LEU A 197 8.45 22.91 8.70
C LEU A 197 8.69 24.39 9.06
N ARG A 198 8.95 24.70 10.33
CA ARG A 198 9.29 26.07 10.76
C ARG A 198 10.62 26.53 10.16
N SER A 199 11.61 25.63 10.03
CA SER A 199 12.91 25.95 9.46
C SER A 199 12.88 26.15 7.94
N LEU A 200 11.95 25.47 7.25
CA LEU A 200 11.80 25.53 5.79
C LEU A 200 10.99 26.74 5.30
N GLY A 201 10.19 27.38 6.19
CA GLY A 201 9.21 28.37 5.75
C GLY A 201 8.05 27.71 5.01
N GLY A 202 6.98 28.46 4.69
CA GLY A 202 5.83 27.90 3.96
C GLY A 202 6.21 27.30 2.60
N PRO A 203 5.42 26.34 2.08
CA PRO A 203 5.67 25.72 0.77
C PRO A 203 5.66 26.82 -0.32
N ARG A 204 6.64 26.75 -1.22
CA ARG A 204 6.74 27.60 -2.43
C ARG A 204 5.87 27.08 -3.52
#